data_4f5f75355bd9e34e56e4224d00c6e61f
#
_entry.id   4f5f75355bd9e34e56e4224d00c6e61f
#
_cell.length_a   1.000
_cell.length_b   1.000
_cell.length_c   1.000
_cell.angle_alpha   90.00
_cell.angle_beta   90.00
_cell.angle_gamma   90.00
#
_symmetry.space_group_name_H-M   'P 1'
#
loop_
_entity.id
_entity.type
_entity.pdbx_description
1 polymer ?
#
loop_
_entity_poly.entity_id
_entity_poly.type
_entity_poly.pdbx_seq_one_letter_code
_entity_poly.pdbx_strand_id
1 'polypeptide(L)'
;MTIQLRIATPHDAPLIHDTYGHYVLASTATFNEINPDVESHAKDIRTQLDTYPYLIAEDETGRFLGYACAEPFRPQTGYRYVAELTIFLAPDAPRRSGIGRKLYRALLPFLTRQGFRQVLAVITSTNEASLALHRSFGFTEAARLTSSGYKHGQWLTSVWMVKQLNDFDPSPAPITPFRECRAEMEVRLAALNAEA
;
A
#
# COMPACT_ATOMS: atom_id res chain seq x y z
N MET A 1 19.32 -10.83 6.65
CA MET A 1 17.97 -11.07 6.08
C MET A 1 17.85 -10.23 4.83
N THR A 2 17.79 -10.89 3.72
CA THR A 2 17.57 -10.25 2.41
C THR A 2 16.07 -10.18 2.17
N ILE A 3 15.57 -9.00 1.80
CA ILE A 3 14.15 -8.80 1.49
C ILE A 3 13.99 -8.95 -0.02
N GLN A 4 13.10 -9.82 -0.47
CA GLN A 4 12.72 -9.99 -1.87
C GLN A 4 11.33 -9.42 -2.10
N LEU A 5 11.12 -8.75 -3.22
CA LEU A 5 9.82 -8.24 -3.63
C LEU A 5 9.33 -8.97 -4.87
N ARG A 6 8.04 -9.27 -4.91
CA ARG A 6 7.36 -9.78 -6.11
C ARG A 6 5.96 -9.18 -6.26
N ILE A 7 5.40 -9.33 -7.43
CA ILE A 7 3.99 -9.00 -7.67
C ILE A 7 3.13 -10.05 -6.96
N ALA A 8 2.04 -9.57 -6.33
CA ALA A 8 1.06 -10.44 -5.70
C ALA A 8 0.32 -11.30 -6.73
N THR A 9 -0.19 -12.42 -6.26
CA THR A 9 -1.11 -13.30 -6.99
C THR A 9 -2.33 -13.60 -6.12
N PRO A 10 -3.46 -14.05 -6.67
CA PRO A 10 -4.61 -14.49 -5.85
C PRO A 10 -4.28 -15.60 -4.84
N HIS A 11 -3.21 -16.35 -5.05
CA HIS A 11 -2.73 -17.38 -4.10
C HIS A 11 -2.16 -16.78 -2.82
N ASP A 12 -1.85 -15.50 -2.78
CA ASP A 12 -1.38 -14.80 -1.58
C ASP A 12 -2.52 -14.38 -0.64
N ALA A 13 -3.76 -14.53 -1.08
CA ALA A 13 -4.93 -14.11 -0.30
C ALA A 13 -4.99 -14.69 1.13
N PRO A 14 -4.63 -15.95 1.41
CA PRO A 14 -4.59 -16.47 2.79
C PRO A 14 -3.60 -15.68 3.67
N LEU A 15 -2.40 -15.39 3.19
CA LEU A 15 -1.37 -14.65 3.92
C LEU A 15 -1.78 -13.20 4.18
N ILE A 16 -2.44 -12.58 3.20
CA ILE A 16 -3.00 -11.23 3.30
C ILE A 16 -4.16 -11.22 4.30
N HIS A 17 -5.08 -12.20 4.20
CA HIS A 17 -6.19 -12.37 5.13
C HIS A 17 -5.72 -12.46 6.58
N ASP A 18 -4.74 -13.34 6.86
CA ASP A 18 -4.22 -13.54 8.20
C ASP A 18 -3.52 -12.28 8.73
N THR A 19 -2.72 -11.64 7.89
CA THR A 19 -2.03 -10.39 8.24
C THR A 19 -3.02 -9.27 8.51
N TYR A 20 -3.95 -9.02 7.59
CA TYR A 20 -4.95 -7.97 7.73
C TYR A 20 -5.89 -8.22 8.90
N GLY A 21 -6.32 -9.49 9.08
CA GLY A 21 -7.14 -9.92 10.20
C GLY A 21 -6.50 -9.63 11.57
N HIS A 22 -5.20 -9.80 11.70
CA HIS A 22 -4.48 -9.38 12.91
C HIS A 22 -4.69 -7.88 13.20
N TYR A 23 -4.57 -7.02 12.19
CA TYR A 23 -4.77 -5.57 12.36
C TYR A 23 -6.24 -5.20 12.60
N VAL A 24 -7.16 -5.93 11.98
CA VAL A 24 -8.61 -5.76 12.25
C VAL A 24 -8.93 -6.08 13.70
N LEU A 25 -8.42 -7.19 14.23
CA LEU A 25 -8.80 -7.68 15.56
C LEU A 25 -7.98 -7.07 16.70
N ALA A 26 -6.71 -6.78 16.50
CA ALA A 26 -5.78 -6.44 17.57
C ALA A 26 -5.18 -5.03 17.49
N SER A 27 -5.60 -4.19 16.53
CA SER A 27 -4.95 -2.89 16.33
C SER A 27 -5.93 -1.82 15.85
N THR A 28 -5.48 -0.57 15.94
CA THR A 28 -6.18 0.60 15.38
C THR A 28 -5.57 1.06 14.04
N ALA A 29 -4.68 0.28 13.43
CA ALA A 29 -4.05 0.61 12.15
C ALA A 29 -5.03 0.57 10.97
N THR A 30 -6.15 -0.12 11.11
CA THR A 30 -7.31 -0.03 10.23
C THR A 30 -8.57 0.21 11.06
N PHE A 31 -9.54 0.93 10.47
CA PHE A 31 -10.85 1.16 11.11
C PHE A 31 -11.87 0.06 10.81
N ASN A 32 -11.51 -0.92 9.96
CA ASN A 32 -12.36 -2.07 9.75
C ASN A 32 -12.47 -2.92 11.02
N GLU A 33 -13.68 -3.38 11.31
CA GLU A 33 -14.00 -4.26 12.44
C GLU A 33 -14.25 -5.69 12.00
N ILE A 34 -14.44 -5.92 10.70
CA ILE A 34 -14.66 -7.22 10.08
C ILE A 34 -13.54 -7.45 9.07
N ASN A 35 -12.88 -8.60 9.18
CA ASN A 35 -11.90 -9.04 8.20
C ASN A 35 -12.65 -9.65 7.00
N PRO A 36 -12.46 -9.18 5.75
CA PRO A 36 -12.98 -9.84 4.57
C PRO A 36 -12.47 -11.28 4.49
N ASP A 37 -13.26 -12.17 3.92
CA ASP A 37 -12.84 -13.55 3.73
C ASP A 37 -11.71 -13.69 2.68
N VAL A 38 -11.10 -14.88 2.63
CA VAL A 38 -9.97 -15.16 1.73
C VAL A 38 -10.35 -14.97 0.26
N GLU A 39 -11.58 -15.34 -0.15
CA GLU A 39 -12.03 -15.18 -1.53
C GLU A 39 -12.21 -13.71 -1.89
N SER A 40 -12.68 -12.88 -0.97
CA SER A 40 -12.75 -11.43 -1.14
C SER A 40 -11.35 -10.84 -1.36
N HIS A 41 -10.36 -11.20 -0.55
CA HIS A 41 -8.97 -10.77 -0.77
C HIS A 41 -8.42 -11.26 -2.13
N ALA A 42 -8.72 -12.50 -2.52
CA ALA A 42 -8.29 -13.04 -3.82
C ALA A 42 -8.92 -12.27 -4.99
N LYS A 43 -10.19 -11.90 -4.87
CA LYS A 43 -10.90 -11.07 -5.83
C LYS A 43 -10.31 -9.67 -5.91
N ASP A 44 -10.01 -9.05 -4.77
CA ASP A 44 -9.42 -7.72 -4.70
C ASP A 44 -8.04 -7.70 -5.38
N ILE A 45 -7.19 -8.70 -5.13
CA ILE A 45 -5.88 -8.82 -5.81
C ILE A 45 -6.07 -8.90 -7.33
N ARG A 46 -7.00 -9.75 -7.82
CA ARG A 46 -7.28 -9.87 -9.26
C ARG A 46 -7.72 -8.55 -9.87
N THR A 47 -8.65 -7.87 -9.19
CA THR A 47 -9.24 -6.62 -9.70
C THR A 47 -8.24 -5.46 -9.64
N GLN A 48 -7.48 -5.36 -8.56
CA GLN A 48 -6.50 -4.28 -8.39
C GLN A 48 -5.37 -4.42 -9.41
N LEU A 49 -4.86 -5.62 -9.66
CA LEU A 49 -3.78 -5.87 -10.63
C LEU A 49 -4.13 -5.51 -12.09
N ASP A 50 -5.38 -5.22 -12.39
CA ASP A 50 -5.74 -4.65 -13.69
C ASP A 50 -5.17 -3.23 -13.88
N THR A 51 -5.27 -2.40 -12.85
CA THR A 51 -4.89 -0.98 -12.92
C THR A 51 -3.76 -0.60 -11.97
N TYR A 52 -3.66 -1.23 -10.79
CA TYR A 52 -2.77 -0.83 -9.70
C TYR A 52 -1.76 -1.92 -9.36
N PRO A 53 -0.53 -1.56 -8.98
CA PRO A 53 0.46 -2.52 -8.48
C PRO A 53 0.07 -3.05 -7.09
N TYR A 54 0.30 -4.34 -6.88
CA TYR A 54 0.16 -5.03 -5.60
C TYR A 54 1.43 -5.87 -5.36
N LEU A 55 2.18 -5.58 -4.31
CA LEU A 55 3.50 -6.13 -4.05
C LEU A 55 3.52 -6.95 -2.75
N ILE A 56 4.22 -8.06 -2.79
CA ILE A 56 4.56 -8.90 -1.64
C ILE A 56 6.03 -8.72 -1.31
N ALA A 57 6.34 -8.66 -0.01
CA ALA A 57 7.69 -8.76 0.52
C ALA A 57 7.88 -10.13 1.18
N GLU A 58 8.99 -10.79 0.86
CA GLU A 58 9.41 -12.10 1.40
C GLU A 58 10.87 -12.02 1.86
N ASP A 59 11.28 -12.93 2.75
CA ASP A 59 12.71 -13.11 3.04
C ASP A 59 13.36 -14.10 2.05
N GLU A 60 14.66 -14.35 2.24
CA GLU A 60 15.44 -15.28 1.41
C GLU A 60 14.96 -16.73 1.44
N THR A 61 14.09 -17.10 2.37
CA THR A 61 13.47 -18.43 2.45
C THR A 61 12.10 -18.52 1.81
N GLY A 62 11.57 -17.37 1.32
CA GLY A 62 10.21 -17.26 0.79
C GLY A 62 9.16 -17.03 1.89
N ARG A 63 9.56 -16.75 3.13
CA ARG A 63 8.62 -16.40 4.20
C ARG A 63 8.03 -15.04 3.94
N PHE A 64 6.71 -14.94 4.01
CA PHE A 64 5.98 -13.69 3.86
C PHE A 64 6.32 -12.68 4.98
N LEU A 65 6.61 -11.46 4.59
CA LEU A 65 6.96 -10.35 5.50
C LEU A 65 5.92 -9.22 5.49
N GLY A 66 5.04 -9.18 4.49
CA GLY A 66 4.04 -8.14 4.35
C GLY A 66 3.75 -7.78 2.90
N TYR A 67 2.92 -6.78 2.71
CA TYR A 67 2.51 -6.32 1.39
C TYR A 67 2.31 -4.81 1.34
N ALA A 68 2.33 -4.28 0.12
CA ALA A 68 1.86 -2.93 -0.17
C ALA A 68 1.14 -2.91 -1.52
N CYS A 69 0.06 -2.15 -1.61
CA CYS A 69 -0.68 -1.96 -2.85
C CYS A 69 -1.13 -0.51 -3.01
N ALA A 70 -1.57 -0.21 -4.23
CA ALA A 70 -2.32 0.99 -4.52
C ALA A 70 -3.74 0.60 -4.92
N GLU A 71 -4.70 1.48 -4.65
CA GLU A 71 -6.11 1.27 -4.93
C GLU A 71 -6.80 2.60 -5.30
N PRO A 72 -8.03 2.57 -5.84
CA PRO A 72 -8.74 3.81 -6.16
C PRO A 72 -9.00 4.63 -4.89
N PHE A 73 -8.61 5.90 -4.88
CA PHE A 73 -8.91 6.79 -3.75
C PHE A 73 -10.42 6.95 -3.53
N ARG A 74 -11.21 7.04 -4.60
CA ARG A 74 -12.67 7.16 -4.58
C ARG A 74 -13.25 6.59 -5.87
N PRO A 75 -14.51 6.12 -5.86
CA PRO A 75 -15.11 5.49 -7.04
C PRO A 75 -15.45 6.48 -8.18
N GLN A 76 -15.51 7.79 -7.91
CA GLN A 76 -15.80 8.78 -8.93
C GLN A 76 -14.63 8.94 -9.90
N THR A 77 -14.91 8.90 -11.20
CA THR A 77 -13.89 8.91 -12.27
C THR A 77 -13.01 10.15 -12.29
N GLY A 78 -13.44 11.27 -11.70
CA GLY A 78 -12.62 12.47 -11.54
C GLY A 78 -11.37 12.25 -10.68
N TYR A 79 -11.39 11.26 -9.77
CA TYR A 79 -10.25 10.93 -8.92
C TYR A 79 -9.26 9.91 -9.53
N ARG A 80 -9.43 9.52 -10.81
CA ARG A 80 -8.61 8.48 -11.47
C ARG A 80 -7.09 8.72 -11.46
N TYR A 81 -6.65 9.95 -11.21
CA TYR A 81 -5.23 10.30 -11.12
C TYR A 81 -4.67 10.28 -9.69
N VAL A 82 -5.49 9.90 -8.72
CA VAL A 82 -5.12 9.78 -7.31
C VAL A 82 -5.26 8.32 -6.89
N ALA A 83 -4.24 7.77 -6.26
CA ALA A 83 -4.30 6.44 -5.67
C ALA A 83 -4.18 6.51 -4.15
N GLU A 84 -4.93 5.66 -3.44
CA GLU A 84 -4.73 5.41 -2.02
C GLU A 84 -3.71 4.27 -1.84
N LEU A 85 -2.84 4.38 -0.84
CA LEU A 85 -1.81 3.39 -0.56
C LEU A 85 -2.13 2.63 0.71
N THR A 86 -2.00 1.32 0.62
CA THR A 86 -2.10 0.40 1.74
C THR A 86 -0.76 -0.31 1.94
N ILE A 87 -0.32 -0.42 3.20
CA ILE A 87 0.86 -1.20 3.59
C ILE A 87 0.62 -1.88 4.94
N PHE A 88 0.78 -3.19 4.97
CA PHE A 88 0.75 -4.00 6.20
C PHE A 88 1.91 -4.98 6.22
N LEU A 89 2.58 -5.07 7.36
CA LEU A 89 3.64 -6.05 7.58
C LEU A 89 3.10 -7.22 8.40
N ALA A 90 3.62 -8.42 8.15
CA ALA A 90 3.26 -9.59 8.95
C ALA A 90 3.53 -9.30 10.45
N PRO A 91 2.66 -9.76 11.38
CA PRO A 91 2.80 -9.45 12.80
C PRO A 91 4.14 -9.89 13.40
N ASP A 92 4.70 -10.97 12.85
CA ASP A 92 5.97 -11.58 13.22
C ASP A 92 7.15 -11.13 12.34
N ALA A 93 6.93 -10.20 11.41
CA ALA A 93 8.00 -9.61 10.62
C ALA A 93 8.94 -8.77 11.52
N PRO A 94 10.25 -8.83 11.26
CA PRO A 94 11.21 -8.09 12.07
C PRO A 94 10.97 -6.58 11.97
N ARG A 95 10.85 -5.92 13.12
CA ARG A 95 10.62 -4.48 13.19
C ARG A 95 11.89 -3.71 12.76
N ARG A 96 11.68 -2.54 12.14
CA ARG A 96 12.77 -1.64 11.67
C ARG A 96 13.77 -2.29 10.70
N SER A 97 13.37 -3.36 10.03
CA SER A 97 14.19 -4.11 9.06
C SER A 97 14.25 -3.49 7.65
N GLY A 98 13.52 -2.40 7.40
CA GLY A 98 13.48 -1.76 6.08
C GLY A 98 12.43 -2.31 5.12
N ILE A 99 11.61 -3.29 5.49
CA ILE A 99 10.58 -3.89 4.62
C ILE A 99 9.67 -2.83 4.00
N GLY A 100 9.03 -1.99 4.82
CA GLY A 100 8.15 -0.93 4.32
C GLY A 100 8.88 0.08 3.42
N ARG A 101 10.14 0.38 3.73
CA ARG A 101 10.98 1.24 2.89
C ARG A 101 11.24 0.61 1.53
N LYS A 102 11.57 -0.70 1.47
CA LYS A 102 11.83 -1.40 0.20
C LYS A 102 10.57 -1.48 -0.65
N LEU A 103 9.40 -1.78 -0.04
CA LEU A 103 8.10 -1.76 -0.71
C LEU A 103 7.81 -0.38 -1.36
N TYR A 104 8.00 0.71 -0.63
CA TYR A 104 7.73 2.06 -1.16
C TYR A 104 8.77 2.53 -2.19
N ARG A 105 10.03 2.07 -2.11
CA ARG A 105 11.04 2.29 -3.16
C ARG A 105 10.65 1.63 -4.49
N ALA A 106 9.92 0.54 -4.46
CA ALA A 106 9.35 -0.08 -5.65
C ALA A 106 8.09 0.65 -6.12
N LEU A 107 7.13 0.85 -5.21
CA LEU A 107 5.77 1.26 -5.51
C LEU A 107 5.67 2.71 -6.02
N LEU A 108 6.27 3.67 -5.30
CA LEU A 108 6.09 5.10 -5.59
C LEU A 108 6.62 5.53 -6.97
N PRO A 109 7.87 5.19 -7.37
CA PRO A 109 8.35 5.56 -8.70
C PRO A 109 7.57 4.87 -9.81
N PHE A 110 7.00 3.68 -9.55
CA PHE A 110 6.19 2.98 -10.52
C PHE A 110 4.84 3.66 -10.74
N LEU A 111 4.17 4.10 -9.69
CA LEU A 111 2.94 4.90 -9.79
C LEU A 111 3.21 6.25 -10.50
N THR A 112 4.38 6.87 -10.27
CA THR A 112 4.82 8.04 -11.03
C THR A 112 4.90 7.72 -12.52
N ARG A 113 5.51 6.58 -12.90
CA ARG A 113 5.63 6.09 -14.28
C ARG A 113 4.27 5.80 -14.91
N GLN A 114 3.30 5.27 -14.15
CA GLN A 114 1.93 5.03 -14.63
C GLN A 114 1.18 6.35 -14.94
N GLY A 115 1.63 7.50 -14.44
CA GLY A 115 1.00 8.79 -14.66
C GLY A 115 0.08 9.25 -13.53
N PHE A 116 0.08 8.56 -12.36
CA PHE A 116 -0.61 9.08 -11.19
C PHE A 116 -0.03 10.43 -10.77
N ARG A 117 -0.90 11.37 -10.42
CA ARG A 117 -0.50 12.73 -10.02
C ARG A 117 -0.24 12.83 -8.53
N GLN A 118 -0.99 12.08 -7.75
CA GLN A 118 -0.94 12.13 -6.30
C GLN A 118 -1.20 10.76 -5.70
N VAL A 119 -0.58 10.49 -4.57
CA VAL A 119 -0.92 9.35 -3.72
C VAL A 119 -1.31 9.85 -2.33
N LEU A 120 -2.20 9.09 -1.70
CA LEU A 120 -2.74 9.37 -0.38
C LEU A 120 -2.62 8.15 0.51
N ALA A 121 -2.44 8.37 1.80
CA ALA A 121 -2.54 7.34 2.83
C ALA A 121 -3.34 7.88 4.02
N VAL A 122 -4.28 7.07 4.52
CA VAL A 122 -5.06 7.38 5.72
C VAL A 122 -4.50 6.58 6.88
N ILE A 123 -4.02 7.27 7.91
CA ILE A 123 -3.25 6.68 9.00
C ILE A 123 -3.88 7.09 10.32
N THR A 124 -4.06 6.15 11.24
CA THR A 124 -4.46 6.48 12.63
C THR A 124 -3.37 7.31 13.30
N SER A 125 -3.74 8.39 13.96
CA SER A 125 -2.80 9.35 14.57
C SER A 125 -1.83 8.72 15.59
N THR A 126 -2.19 7.59 16.17
CA THR A 126 -1.34 6.83 17.10
C THR A 126 -0.35 5.88 16.41
N ASN A 127 -0.43 5.71 15.07
CA ASN A 127 0.48 4.85 14.32
C ASN A 127 1.73 5.64 13.89
N GLU A 128 2.56 6.01 14.86
CA GLU A 128 3.77 6.81 14.63
C GLU A 128 4.76 6.14 13.65
N ALA A 129 4.82 4.80 13.63
CA ALA A 129 5.70 4.08 12.71
C ALA A 129 5.29 4.30 11.24
N SER A 130 3.99 4.24 10.96
CA SER A 130 3.46 4.52 9.62
C SER A 130 3.63 6.00 9.26
N LEU A 131 3.30 6.92 10.17
CA LEU A 131 3.50 8.37 9.96
C LEU A 131 4.97 8.69 9.63
N ALA A 132 5.91 8.11 10.38
CA ALA A 132 7.34 8.31 10.16
C ALA A 132 7.80 7.73 8.80
N LEU A 133 7.31 6.55 8.42
CA LEU A 133 7.59 5.97 7.11
C LEU A 133 7.14 6.92 5.99
N HIS A 134 5.89 7.38 6.03
CA HIS A 134 5.34 8.27 5.00
C HIS A 134 6.10 9.60 4.93
N ARG A 135 6.37 10.25 6.08
CA ARG A 135 7.20 11.47 6.11
C ARG A 135 8.57 11.24 5.47
N SER A 136 9.21 10.09 5.72
CA SER A 136 10.53 9.77 5.14
C SER A 136 10.52 9.63 3.61
N PHE A 137 9.35 9.43 3.00
CA PHE A 137 9.12 9.43 1.56
C PHE A 137 8.55 10.74 1.01
N GLY A 138 8.52 11.80 1.83
CA GLY A 138 8.09 13.13 1.42
C GLY A 138 6.57 13.31 1.38
N PHE A 139 5.81 12.48 2.09
CA PHE A 139 4.40 12.76 2.33
C PHE A 139 4.25 13.89 3.35
N THR A 140 3.25 14.73 3.13
CA THR A 140 2.85 15.82 4.04
C THR A 140 1.44 15.58 4.55
N GLU A 141 1.13 16.06 5.75
CA GLU A 141 -0.21 16.00 6.31
C GLU A 141 -1.13 17.00 5.56
N ALA A 142 -2.16 16.49 4.89
CA ALA A 142 -3.15 17.29 4.18
C ALA A 142 -4.39 17.56 5.04
N ALA A 143 -4.73 16.62 5.93
CA ALA A 143 -5.86 16.77 6.86
C ALA A 143 -5.68 15.91 8.11
N ARG A 144 -6.31 16.35 9.18
CA ARG A 144 -6.44 15.60 10.44
C ARG A 144 -7.90 15.64 10.87
N LEU A 145 -8.55 14.48 10.87
CA LEU A 145 -9.96 14.36 11.24
C LEU A 145 -10.06 13.79 12.65
N THR A 146 -10.27 14.67 13.62
CA THR A 146 -10.39 14.30 15.02
C THR A 146 -11.64 13.45 15.25
N SER A 147 -11.50 12.35 15.98
CA SER A 147 -12.60 11.45 16.33
C SER A 147 -13.45 11.00 15.13
N SER A 148 -12.77 10.69 14.02
CA SER A 148 -13.40 10.30 12.75
C SER A 148 -13.75 8.82 12.65
N GLY A 149 -13.27 7.97 13.57
CA GLY A 149 -13.59 6.57 13.66
C GLY A 149 -13.73 6.12 15.12
N TYR A 150 -14.50 5.04 15.34
CA TYR A 150 -14.67 4.42 16.65
C TYR A 150 -14.29 2.95 16.56
N LYS A 151 -13.37 2.49 17.38
CA LYS A 151 -12.92 1.10 17.40
C LYS A 151 -12.30 0.76 18.76
N HIS A 152 -12.49 -0.48 19.22
CA HIS A 152 -11.99 -0.96 20.51
C HIS A 152 -12.37 -0.05 21.69
N GLY A 153 -13.60 0.47 21.69
CA GLY A 153 -14.12 1.31 22.78
C GLY A 153 -13.59 2.74 22.82
N GLN A 154 -12.92 3.21 21.76
CA GLN A 154 -12.33 4.56 21.73
C GLN A 154 -12.54 5.27 20.39
N TRP A 155 -12.64 6.60 20.46
CA TRP A 155 -12.63 7.46 19.29
C TRP A 155 -11.20 7.63 18.77
N LEU A 156 -11.03 7.49 17.46
CA LEU A 156 -9.75 7.54 16.78
C LEU A 156 -9.69 8.73 15.83
N THR A 157 -8.53 9.34 15.74
CA THR A 157 -8.23 10.42 14.81
C THR A 157 -7.50 9.87 13.59
N SER A 158 -7.97 10.18 12.38
CA SER A 158 -7.28 9.85 11.14
C SER A 158 -6.43 11.03 10.64
N VAL A 159 -5.22 10.71 10.19
CA VAL A 159 -4.29 11.64 9.54
C VAL A 159 -4.23 11.28 8.06
N TRP A 160 -4.53 12.22 7.20
CA TRP A 160 -4.51 12.06 5.76
C TRP A 160 -3.19 12.61 5.24
N MET A 161 -2.33 11.73 4.78
CA MET A 161 -1.02 12.10 4.25
C MET A 161 -1.03 12.01 2.73
N VAL A 162 -0.48 13.03 2.06
CA VAL A 162 -0.45 13.11 0.61
C VAL A 162 0.97 13.32 0.11
N LYS A 163 1.23 12.79 -1.09
CA LYS A 163 2.46 13.05 -1.84
C LYS A 163 2.11 13.28 -3.29
N GLN A 164 2.60 14.40 -3.84
CA GLN A 164 2.58 14.64 -5.29
C GLN A 164 3.64 13.75 -5.97
N LEU A 165 3.26 13.10 -7.06
CA LEU A 165 4.14 12.24 -7.88
C LEU A 165 4.52 12.91 -9.20
N ASN A 166 3.53 13.55 -9.85
CA ASN A 166 3.70 14.25 -11.13
C ASN A 166 3.03 15.62 -11.08
N ASP A 167 3.37 16.51 -12.00
CA ASP A 167 2.75 17.82 -12.12
C ASP A 167 1.26 17.71 -12.51
N PHE A 168 0.48 18.70 -12.10
CA PHE A 168 -0.94 18.82 -12.45
C PHE A 168 -1.07 19.47 -13.83
N ASP A 169 -0.97 18.66 -14.87
CA ASP A 169 -1.15 19.08 -16.25
C ASP A 169 -2.63 19.48 -16.50
N PRO A 170 -2.94 20.61 -17.14
CA PRO A 170 -4.30 20.97 -17.52
C PRO A 170 -4.98 19.97 -18.46
N SER A 171 -4.19 19.18 -19.20
CA SER A 171 -4.66 18.15 -20.14
C SER A 171 -3.90 16.85 -19.91
N PRO A 172 -4.11 16.17 -18.76
CA PRO A 172 -3.29 15.03 -18.39
C PRO A 172 -3.58 13.82 -19.31
N ALA A 173 -2.52 13.18 -19.77
CA ALA A 173 -2.63 11.89 -20.44
C ALA A 173 -3.29 10.85 -19.49
N PRO A 174 -4.04 9.87 -20.01
CA PRO A 174 -4.56 8.77 -19.20
C PRO A 174 -3.44 8.05 -18.45
N ILE A 175 -3.77 7.51 -17.26
CA ILE A 175 -2.84 6.61 -16.57
C ILE A 175 -2.63 5.34 -17.40
N THR A 176 -1.43 4.79 -17.35
CA THR A 176 -1.12 3.47 -17.92
C THR A 176 -1.57 2.38 -16.93
N PRO A 177 -2.55 1.53 -17.26
CA PRO A 177 -2.98 0.44 -16.37
C PRO A 177 -1.83 -0.51 -16.05
N PHE A 178 -1.84 -1.10 -14.84
CA PHE A 178 -0.77 -1.98 -14.41
C PHE A 178 -0.56 -3.18 -15.35
N ARG A 179 -1.65 -3.78 -15.85
CA ARG A 179 -1.57 -4.91 -16.79
C ARG A 179 -0.73 -4.61 -18.05
N GLU A 180 -0.69 -3.34 -18.49
CA GLU A 180 0.03 -2.92 -19.70
C GLU A 180 1.53 -2.65 -19.45
N CYS A 181 1.90 -2.40 -18.19
CA CYS A 181 3.29 -2.09 -17.81
C CYS A 181 3.86 -3.08 -16.75
N ARG A 182 3.21 -4.23 -16.57
CA ARG A 182 3.60 -5.25 -15.61
C ARG A 182 5.06 -5.70 -15.79
N ALA A 183 5.50 -5.92 -17.02
CA ALA A 183 6.87 -6.34 -17.32
C ALA A 183 7.90 -5.30 -16.86
N GLU A 184 7.59 -3.99 -16.92
CA GLU A 184 8.46 -2.93 -16.41
C GLU A 184 8.62 -3.05 -14.88
N MET A 185 7.52 -3.41 -14.16
CA MET A 185 7.59 -3.65 -12.72
C MET A 185 8.46 -4.86 -12.39
N GLU A 186 8.33 -5.96 -13.16
CA GLU A 186 9.14 -7.17 -12.96
C GLU A 186 10.64 -6.86 -13.09
N VAL A 187 11.04 -6.10 -14.10
CA VAL A 187 12.42 -5.62 -14.28
C VAL A 187 12.87 -4.77 -13.10
N ARG A 188 12.01 -3.85 -12.65
CA ARG A 188 12.33 -2.99 -11.50
C ARG A 188 12.50 -3.80 -10.21
N LEU A 189 11.63 -4.78 -9.97
CA LEU A 189 11.72 -5.63 -8.78
C LEU A 189 13.00 -6.47 -8.82
N ALA A 190 13.37 -7.03 -9.99
CA ALA A 190 14.62 -7.76 -10.15
C ALA A 190 15.84 -6.89 -9.79
N ALA A 191 15.88 -5.64 -10.24
CA ALA A 191 16.95 -4.70 -9.90
C ALA A 191 17.00 -4.42 -8.38
N LEU A 192 15.85 -4.10 -7.75
CA LEU A 192 15.77 -3.85 -6.30
C LEU A 192 16.11 -5.09 -5.46
N ASN A 193 15.82 -6.27 -5.96
CA ASN A 193 16.16 -7.53 -5.29
C ASN A 193 17.65 -7.86 -5.37
N ALA A 194 18.34 -7.37 -6.38
CA ALA A 194 19.80 -7.50 -6.52
C ALA A 194 20.60 -6.50 -5.63
N GLU A 195 19.96 -5.44 -5.14
CA GLU A 195 20.52 -4.50 -4.17
C GLU A 195 20.49 -5.12 -2.76
N ALA A 196 21.35 -6.08 -2.45
CA ALA A 196 21.40 -6.80 -1.16
C ALA A 196 22.30 -6.10 -0.14
#